data_bb9082057b6242b2b49a75a12694d4a4
#
_entry.id   bb9082057b6242b2b49a75a12694d4a4
#
_cell.length_a   1.000
_cell.length_b   1.000
_cell.length_c   1.000
_cell.angle_alpha   90.00
_cell.angle_beta   90.00
_cell.angle_gamma   90.00
#
_symmetry.space_group_name_H-M   'P 1'
#
loop_
_entity.id
_entity.type
_entity.pdbx_description
1 polymer ?
#
loop_
_entity_poly.entity_id
_entity_poly.type
_entity_poly.pdbx_seq_one_letter_code
_entity_poly.pdbx_strand_id
1 'polypeptide(L)'
;MPAGERDTLCEEPSRKRGCDLATTDHHLFHRVRTGIESGVAFVRRQPRQWIVTAVRSSLAMFLYNIVAPYLSVYTMELGASATQLGIVNSVGMAAAGVIAPLIGWIIDRRGVRVVYLVGIAFLAISYLTYAIAGSWLIVILAMVAYWLGRGMSGQACSTICGNSIRSEDRATAMSLCETLAAGVLGMLAPLAGAALVARFGGVSAGGIRPLFFVALAGTIGTFVMIYFLLPNCRWTDGASGSRHLLRDLSSVLRSREKLGRWLVIDAIGFLPMGMVIPFAQPFAHDVKGANELILGLMIAAFALTPLILGIPIGRIADRIGRKRVLYVTIPLSWLSSVALILAPNSGVLVLSGVLLGFFTISAVTAGAMGYELVPKAHMGRWLGIAVFFRMLLAAAAASLAGVIWDQLGPAYVFLTVIGLELLIRMPLLITMPETLHLTHHAESE
;
A
#
# COMPACT_ATOMS: atom_id res chain seq x y z
N MET A 1 22.55 -69.66 -22.88
CA MET A 1 23.41 -70.33 -21.86
C MET A 1 24.57 -69.42 -21.51
N PRO A 2 25.03 -69.34 -20.27
CA PRO A 2 24.30 -69.38 -19.01
C PRO A 2 24.72 -68.19 -18.12
N ALA A 3 23.88 -67.88 -17.14
CA ALA A 3 24.10 -67.93 -15.69
C ALA A 3 25.10 -66.87 -15.13
N GLY A 4 24.86 -66.21 -14.09
CA GLY A 4 24.32 -66.57 -12.82
C GLY A 4 24.09 -65.35 -11.91
N GLU A 5 23.12 -65.57 -11.10
CA GLU A 5 22.76 -64.94 -9.84
C GLU A 5 23.93 -64.55 -8.95
N ARG A 6 23.70 -63.46 -8.19
CA ARG A 6 23.75 -63.56 -6.70
C ARG A 6 23.16 -62.33 -6.03
N ASP A 7 22.09 -62.59 -5.31
CA ASP A 7 21.53 -61.76 -4.24
C ASP A 7 22.61 -61.41 -3.19
N THR A 8 22.62 -60.15 -2.74
CA THR A 8 23.12 -59.82 -1.41
C THR A 8 22.22 -58.78 -0.77
N LEU A 9 21.38 -59.26 0.12
CA LEU A 9 20.70 -58.50 1.16
C LEU A 9 21.72 -57.67 1.94
N CYS A 10 21.49 -56.36 2.04
CA CYS A 10 22.16 -55.50 3.01
C CYS A 10 21.14 -54.94 3.98
N GLU A 11 21.43 -55.29 5.23
CA GLU A 11 20.72 -54.98 6.47
C GLU A 11 20.45 -53.49 6.67
N GLU A 12 19.26 -53.17 7.22
CA GLU A 12 18.91 -51.89 7.81
C GLU A 12 19.75 -51.58 9.04
N PRO A 13 20.37 -50.37 9.15
CA PRO A 13 20.86 -49.93 10.45
C PRO A 13 19.77 -49.14 11.18
N SER A 14 19.52 -49.61 12.38
CA SER A 14 18.63 -49.05 13.41
C SER A 14 18.74 -47.53 13.56
N ARG A 15 17.60 -46.88 13.46
CA ARG A 15 17.36 -45.45 13.77
C ARG A 15 17.54 -45.18 15.25
N LYS A 16 18.68 -44.69 15.66
CA LYS A 16 18.82 -43.91 16.90
C LYS A 16 18.29 -42.50 16.68
N ARG A 17 17.14 -42.18 17.29
CA ARG A 17 16.66 -40.80 17.40
C ARG A 17 17.49 -40.08 18.44
N GLY A 18 18.51 -39.36 18.02
CA GLY A 18 19.19 -38.34 18.78
C GLY A 18 18.58 -36.98 18.43
N CYS A 19 18.21 -36.23 19.44
CA CYS A 19 17.61 -34.91 19.37
C CYS A 19 18.64 -33.90 18.90
N ASP A 20 18.64 -33.54 17.58
CA ASP A 20 19.50 -32.51 17.01
C ASP A 20 18.73 -31.20 16.84
N LEU A 21 18.51 -30.49 17.94
CA LEU A 21 18.00 -29.12 17.94
C LEU A 21 19.09 -28.10 17.48
N ALA A 22 20.36 -28.48 17.48
CA ALA A 22 21.47 -27.58 17.13
C ALA A 22 21.74 -27.48 15.61
N THR A 23 21.34 -28.47 14.81
CA THR A 23 21.58 -28.47 13.36
C THR A 23 20.57 -27.65 12.56
N THR A 24 19.36 -27.44 13.11
CA THR A 24 18.30 -26.66 12.46
C THR A 24 18.62 -25.17 12.41
N ASP A 25 19.26 -24.63 13.45
CA ASP A 25 19.64 -23.21 13.52
C ASP A 25 20.76 -22.87 12.49
N HIS A 26 21.77 -23.74 12.34
CA HIS A 26 22.83 -23.53 11.35
C HIS A 26 22.32 -23.53 9.90
N HIS A 27 21.34 -24.37 9.57
CA HIS A 27 20.74 -24.40 8.24
C HIS A 27 19.84 -23.18 7.96
N LEU A 28 19.17 -22.67 8.99
CA LEU A 28 18.34 -21.44 8.86
C LEU A 28 19.24 -20.22 8.66
N PHE A 29 20.27 -20.06 9.48
CA PHE A 29 21.25 -18.97 9.35
C PHE A 29 21.97 -18.99 7.99
N HIS A 30 22.35 -20.17 7.52
CA HIS A 30 22.99 -20.31 6.20
C HIS A 30 22.02 -19.93 5.07
N ARG A 31 20.76 -20.34 5.11
CA ARG A 31 19.74 -19.97 4.13
C ARG A 31 19.42 -18.47 4.14
N VAL A 32 19.35 -17.86 5.33
CA VAL A 32 19.15 -16.40 5.45
C VAL A 32 20.35 -15.64 4.92
N ARG A 33 21.56 -16.06 5.25
CA ARG A 33 22.79 -15.44 4.76
C ARG A 33 22.94 -15.54 3.25
N THR A 34 22.72 -16.70 2.67
CA THR A 34 22.74 -16.88 1.20
C THR A 34 21.62 -16.12 0.51
N GLY A 35 20.44 -15.98 1.14
CA GLY A 35 19.35 -15.14 0.65
C GLY A 35 19.72 -13.65 0.65
N ILE A 36 20.37 -13.17 1.70
CA ILE A 36 20.83 -11.77 1.78
C ILE A 36 21.96 -11.52 0.77
N GLU A 37 22.93 -12.41 0.64
CA GLU A 37 24.04 -12.28 -0.31
C GLU A 37 23.54 -12.28 -1.76
N SER A 38 22.57 -13.13 -2.08
CA SER A 38 21.93 -13.15 -3.41
C SER A 38 21.09 -11.89 -3.67
N GLY A 39 20.39 -11.36 -2.66
CA GLY A 39 19.66 -10.10 -2.74
C GLY A 39 20.59 -8.90 -2.97
N VAL A 40 21.70 -8.82 -2.24
CA VAL A 40 22.71 -7.76 -2.42
C VAL A 40 23.36 -7.84 -3.80
N ALA A 41 23.69 -9.06 -4.26
CA ALA A 41 24.23 -9.28 -5.60
C ALA A 41 23.23 -8.88 -6.70
N PHE A 42 21.92 -9.15 -6.50
CA PHE A 42 20.85 -8.71 -7.39
C PHE A 42 20.79 -7.19 -7.45
N VAL A 43 20.72 -6.50 -6.30
CA VAL A 43 20.66 -5.03 -6.22
C VAL A 43 21.84 -4.37 -6.92
N ARG A 44 23.06 -4.90 -6.73
CA ARG A 44 24.30 -4.36 -7.35
C ARG A 44 24.31 -4.45 -8.88
N ARG A 45 23.56 -5.40 -9.46
CA ARG A 45 23.45 -5.56 -10.92
C ARG A 45 22.43 -4.64 -11.55
N GLN A 46 21.54 -4.02 -10.75
CA GLN A 46 20.47 -3.19 -11.26
C GLN A 46 20.96 -1.82 -11.72
N PRO A 47 20.27 -1.17 -12.67
CA PRO A 47 20.59 0.17 -13.14
C PRO A 47 20.56 1.20 -11.99
N ARG A 48 21.51 2.16 -12.03
CA ARG A 48 21.61 3.23 -11.02
C ARG A 48 20.28 3.94 -10.78
N GLN A 49 19.47 4.16 -11.82
CA GLN A 49 18.17 4.80 -11.74
C GLN A 49 17.20 4.05 -10.82
N TRP A 50 17.19 2.72 -10.92
CA TRP A 50 16.36 1.89 -10.05
C TRP A 50 16.83 1.94 -8.60
N ILE A 51 18.14 1.86 -8.36
CA ILE A 51 18.72 1.92 -7.00
C ILE A 51 18.36 3.25 -6.34
N VAL A 52 18.54 4.37 -7.03
CA VAL A 52 18.18 5.71 -6.53
C VAL A 52 16.70 5.80 -6.19
N THR A 53 15.85 5.26 -7.06
CA THR A 53 14.39 5.25 -6.85
C THR A 53 14.00 4.35 -5.67
N ALA A 54 14.60 3.17 -5.51
CA ALA A 54 14.35 2.26 -4.39
C ALA A 54 14.76 2.89 -3.05
N VAL A 55 15.95 3.49 -2.97
CA VAL A 55 16.42 4.20 -1.77
C VAL A 55 15.49 5.36 -1.43
N ARG A 56 15.09 6.16 -2.42
CA ARG A 56 14.13 7.25 -2.20
C ARG A 56 12.78 6.73 -1.70
N SER A 57 12.26 5.64 -2.27
CA SER A 57 10.98 5.08 -1.87
C SER A 57 11.02 4.57 -0.43
N SER A 58 12.12 3.94 -0.03
CA SER A 58 12.34 3.49 1.36
C SER A 58 12.40 4.67 2.34
N LEU A 59 13.14 5.73 2.00
CA LEU A 59 13.19 6.95 2.81
C LEU A 59 11.82 7.63 2.89
N ALA A 60 11.10 7.74 1.77
CA ALA A 60 9.78 8.36 1.75
C ALA A 60 8.76 7.57 2.60
N MET A 61 8.82 6.23 2.57
CA MET A 61 7.96 5.39 3.40
C MET A 61 8.32 5.53 4.89
N PHE A 62 9.61 5.61 5.22
CA PHE A 62 10.07 5.87 6.57
C PHE A 62 9.53 7.21 7.08
N LEU A 63 9.71 8.29 6.31
CA LEU A 63 9.24 9.64 6.67
C LEU A 63 7.71 9.70 6.80
N TYR A 64 6.99 9.01 5.94
CA TYR A 64 5.54 8.90 6.03
C TYR A 64 5.13 8.14 7.29
N ASN A 65 5.73 6.99 7.57
CA ASN A 65 5.34 6.16 8.72
C ASN A 65 5.70 6.79 10.07
N ILE A 66 6.65 7.72 10.13
CA ILE A 66 6.89 8.54 11.34
C ILE A 66 5.64 9.37 11.69
N VAL A 67 4.97 9.96 10.69
CA VAL A 67 3.84 10.87 10.90
C VAL A 67 2.47 10.17 10.76
N ALA A 68 2.40 9.07 10.07
CA ALA A 68 1.15 8.38 9.74
C ALA A 68 0.24 8.08 10.94
N PRO A 69 0.76 7.62 12.11
CA PRO A 69 -0.07 7.36 13.29
C PRO A 69 -0.80 8.60 13.80
N TYR A 70 -0.25 9.79 13.51
CA TYR A 70 -0.67 11.04 14.16
C TYR A 70 -1.40 12.01 13.22
N LEU A 71 -1.45 11.77 11.89
CA LEU A 71 -2.04 12.71 10.93
C LEU A 71 -3.49 13.07 11.24
N SER A 72 -4.33 12.05 11.49
CA SER A 72 -5.75 12.25 11.78
C SER A 72 -5.97 12.80 13.19
N VAL A 73 -5.23 12.28 14.17
CA VAL A 73 -5.30 12.75 15.56
C VAL A 73 -4.86 14.22 15.62
N TYR A 74 -3.77 14.59 14.95
CA TYR A 74 -3.32 15.96 14.86
C TYR A 74 -4.38 16.92 14.29
N THR A 75 -5.12 16.46 13.28
CA THR A 75 -6.20 17.26 12.69
C THR A 75 -7.32 17.50 13.69
N MET A 76 -7.67 16.50 14.51
CA MET A 76 -8.66 16.64 15.57
C MET A 76 -8.14 17.50 16.73
N GLU A 77 -6.87 17.38 17.13
CA GLU A 77 -6.20 18.24 18.10
C GLU A 77 -6.16 19.73 17.69
N LEU A 78 -6.26 20.02 16.38
CA LEU A 78 -6.43 21.38 15.85
C LEU A 78 -7.88 21.86 15.85
N GLY A 79 -8.78 21.15 16.54
CA GLY A 79 -10.18 21.51 16.72
C GLY A 79 -11.11 21.03 15.60
N ALA A 80 -10.70 20.06 14.77
CA ALA A 80 -11.59 19.46 13.78
C ALA A 80 -12.57 18.49 14.43
N SER A 81 -13.85 18.55 14.05
CA SER A 81 -14.80 17.46 14.28
C SER A 81 -14.50 16.26 13.37
N ALA A 82 -15.10 15.10 13.64
CA ALA A 82 -14.93 13.95 12.78
C ALA A 82 -15.47 14.20 11.36
N THR A 83 -16.55 14.94 11.19
CA THR A 83 -17.05 15.38 9.88
C THR A 83 -16.00 16.23 9.15
N GLN A 84 -15.35 17.14 9.84
CA GLN A 84 -14.30 17.99 9.26
C GLN A 84 -13.05 17.17 8.90
N LEU A 85 -12.66 16.19 9.73
CA LEU A 85 -11.60 15.21 9.39
C LEU A 85 -11.96 14.42 8.12
N GLY A 86 -13.21 14.00 8.00
CA GLY A 86 -13.74 13.34 6.80
C GLY A 86 -13.59 14.22 5.55
N ILE A 87 -13.94 15.51 5.66
CA ILE A 87 -13.80 16.48 4.55
C ILE A 87 -12.33 16.69 4.18
N VAL A 88 -11.42 16.84 5.15
CA VAL A 88 -9.98 16.98 4.93
C VAL A 88 -9.45 15.81 4.08
N ASN A 89 -9.78 14.57 4.46
CA ASN A 89 -9.35 13.39 3.73
C ASN A 89 -10.03 13.28 2.34
N SER A 90 -11.32 13.58 2.28
CA SER A 90 -12.12 13.55 1.05
C SER A 90 -11.55 14.48 -0.03
N VAL A 91 -11.30 15.73 0.30
CA VAL A 91 -10.76 16.72 -0.65
C VAL A 91 -9.40 16.28 -1.18
N GLY A 92 -8.53 15.76 -0.31
CA GLY A 92 -7.22 15.24 -0.72
C GLY A 92 -7.31 14.06 -1.67
N MET A 93 -8.13 13.06 -1.33
CA MET A 93 -8.34 11.86 -2.17
C MET A 93 -8.99 12.21 -3.51
N ALA A 94 -10.00 13.09 -3.51
CA ALA A 94 -10.66 13.55 -4.73
C ALA A 94 -9.67 14.27 -5.66
N ALA A 95 -8.83 15.15 -5.12
CA ALA A 95 -7.80 15.82 -5.89
C ALA A 95 -6.82 14.82 -6.55
N ALA A 96 -6.38 13.79 -5.81
CA ALA A 96 -5.53 12.73 -6.35
C ALA A 96 -6.22 11.94 -7.46
N GLY A 97 -7.48 11.58 -7.27
CA GLY A 97 -8.27 10.85 -8.27
C GLY A 97 -8.39 11.62 -9.58
N VAL A 98 -8.76 12.91 -9.50
CA VAL A 98 -8.94 13.76 -10.68
C VAL A 98 -7.62 13.97 -11.45
N ILE A 99 -6.49 14.11 -10.75
CA ILE A 99 -5.20 14.38 -11.38
C ILE A 99 -4.51 13.10 -11.87
N ALA A 100 -4.84 11.92 -11.36
CA ALA A 100 -4.15 10.67 -11.70
C ALA A 100 -4.00 10.42 -13.21
N PRO A 101 -5.02 10.61 -14.06
CA PRO A 101 -4.88 10.44 -15.51
C PRO A 101 -3.95 11.46 -16.17
N LEU A 102 -3.86 12.69 -15.62
CA LEU A 102 -3.02 13.76 -16.17
C LEU A 102 -1.53 13.54 -15.87
N ILE A 103 -1.20 12.88 -14.76
CA ILE A 103 0.19 12.63 -14.37
C ILE A 103 0.91 11.79 -15.42
N GLY A 104 0.29 10.73 -15.93
CA GLY A 104 0.84 9.88 -16.99
C GLY A 104 1.16 10.72 -18.26
N TRP A 105 0.22 11.54 -18.68
CA TRP A 105 0.42 12.42 -19.83
C TRP A 105 1.57 13.44 -19.65
N ILE A 106 1.75 13.96 -18.43
CA ILE A 106 2.87 14.86 -18.11
C ILE A 106 4.20 14.11 -18.12
N ILE A 107 4.24 12.86 -17.61
CA ILE A 107 5.44 12.01 -17.65
C ILE A 107 5.91 11.80 -19.10
N ASP A 108 4.99 11.46 -20.00
CA ASP A 108 5.28 11.23 -21.42
C ASP A 108 5.86 12.49 -22.12
N ARG A 109 5.38 13.68 -21.74
CA ARG A 109 5.81 14.93 -22.38
C ARG A 109 7.05 15.56 -21.74
N ARG A 110 7.11 15.62 -20.41
CA ARG A 110 8.15 16.36 -19.68
C ARG A 110 9.26 15.46 -19.14
N GLY A 111 9.07 14.15 -19.19
CA GLY A 111 9.98 13.15 -18.64
C GLY A 111 9.72 12.88 -17.15
N VAL A 112 10.12 11.69 -16.72
CA VAL A 112 9.81 11.15 -15.40
C VAL A 112 10.46 11.95 -14.26
N ARG A 113 11.69 12.47 -14.45
CA ARG A 113 12.42 13.23 -13.43
C ARG A 113 11.69 14.48 -12.99
N VAL A 114 11.12 15.24 -13.95
CA VAL A 114 10.38 16.47 -13.65
C VAL A 114 9.16 16.17 -12.79
N VAL A 115 8.36 15.17 -13.18
CA VAL A 115 7.16 14.78 -12.42
C VAL A 115 7.53 14.28 -11.03
N TYR A 116 8.65 13.55 -10.91
CA TYR A 116 9.13 13.05 -9.63
C TYR A 116 9.53 14.20 -8.68
N LEU A 117 10.30 15.17 -9.18
CA LEU A 117 10.72 16.35 -8.41
C LEU A 117 9.52 17.21 -7.99
N VAL A 118 8.58 17.45 -8.90
CA VAL A 118 7.33 18.18 -8.58
C VAL A 118 6.54 17.43 -7.51
N GLY A 119 6.42 16.11 -7.62
CA GLY A 119 5.76 15.28 -6.61
C GLY A 119 6.42 15.38 -5.24
N ILE A 120 7.75 15.33 -5.16
CA ILE A 120 8.50 15.49 -3.90
C ILE A 120 8.35 16.91 -3.34
N ALA A 121 8.33 17.94 -4.21
CA ALA A 121 8.09 19.32 -3.79
C ALA A 121 6.69 19.48 -3.15
N PHE A 122 5.64 18.85 -3.74
CA PHE A 122 4.31 18.84 -3.12
C PHE A 122 4.31 18.13 -1.76
N LEU A 123 5.07 17.04 -1.59
CA LEU A 123 5.22 16.39 -0.28
C LEU A 123 5.93 17.31 0.73
N ALA A 124 6.98 18.02 0.32
CA ALA A 124 7.66 18.99 1.17
C ALA A 124 6.73 20.14 1.58
N ILE A 125 5.96 20.69 0.64
CA ILE A 125 4.93 21.71 0.91
C ILE A 125 3.89 21.16 1.88
N SER A 126 3.44 19.93 1.73
CA SER A 126 2.51 19.27 2.63
C SER A 126 3.04 19.23 4.06
N TYR A 127 4.24 18.70 4.28
CA TYR A 127 4.83 18.60 5.62
C TYR A 127 5.11 19.99 6.23
N LEU A 128 5.52 20.95 5.43
CA LEU A 128 5.66 22.34 5.90
C LEU A 128 4.31 22.90 6.34
N THR A 129 3.27 22.72 5.52
CA THR A 129 1.91 23.21 5.83
C THR A 129 1.36 22.54 7.09
N TYR A 130 1.56 21.22 7.28
CA TYR A 130 1.23 20.54 8.54
C TYR A 130 1.99 21.12 9.73
N ALA A 131 3.31 21.38 9.60
CA ALA A 131 4.14 21.88 10.68
C ALA A 131 3.70 23.27 11.20
N ILE A 132 3.21 24.13 10.29
CA ILE A 132 2.78 25.51 10.61
C ILE A 132 1.27 25.64 10.79
N ALA A 133 0.50 24.56 10.60
CA ALA A 133 -0.96 24.62 10.69
C ALA A 133 -1.42 25.08 12.07
N GLY A 134 -2.20 26.15 12.11
CA GLY A 134 -2.87 26.67 13.32
C GLY A 134 -4.35 26.26 13.39
N SER A 135 -4.90 25.70 12.34
CA SER A 135 -6.29 25.24 12.26
C SER A 135 -6.44 24.08 11.27
N TRP A 136 -7.49 23.32 11.43
CA TRP A 136 -7.82 22.20 10.53
C TRP A 136 -8.07 22.63 9.06
N LEU A 137 -8.48 23.88 8.82
CA LEU A 137 -8.65 24.41 7.47
C LEU A 137 -7.34 24.44 6.67
N ILE A 138 -6.23 24.76 7.34
CA ILE A 138 -4.89 24.74 6.73
C ILE A 138 -4.49 23.30 6.41
N VAL A 139 -4.92 22.34 7.22
CA VAL A 139 -4.66 20.91 6.99
C VAL A 139 -5.29 20.41 5.69
N ILE A 140 -6.39 21.01 5.20
CA ILE A 140 -6.96 20.67 3.88
C ILE A 140 -5.90 20.88 2.78
N LEU A 141 -5.22 22.02 2.78
CA LEU A 141 -4.17 22.32 1.80
C LEU A 141 -2.99 21.33 1.93
N ALA A 142 -2.60 21.03 3.16
CA ALA A 142 -1.56 20.04 3.44
C ALA A 142 -1.94 18.65 2.88
N MET A 143 -3.19 18.21 3.10
CA MET A 143 -3.69 16.93 2.63
C MET A 143 -3.79 16.86 1.10
N VAL A 144 -4.26 17.92 0.45
CA VAL A 144 -4.27 18.02 -1.03
C VAL A 144 -2.84 17.91 -1.56
N ALA A 145 -1.91 18.69 -1.03
CA ALA A 145 -0.51 18.63 -1.45
C ALA A 145 0.10 17.24 -1.21
N TYR A 146 -0.22 16.59 -0.09
CA TYR A 146 0.21 15.23 0.21
C TYR A 146 -0.25 14.23 -0.86
N TRP A 147 -1.54 14.20 -1.16
CA TRP A 147 -2.09 13.24 -2.11
C TRP A 147 -1.60 13.49 -3.54
N LEU A 148 -1.45 14.76 -3.96
CA LEU A 148 -0.85 15.11 -5.25
C LEU A 148 0.61 14.64 -5.33
N GLY A 149 1.39 14.96 -4.30
CA GLY A 149 2.80 14.58 -4.24
C GLY A 149 2.99 13.06 -4.23
N ARG A 150 2.15 12.34 -3.48
CA ARG A 150 2.16 10.88 -3.42
C ARG A 150 1.80 10.26 -4.77
N GLY A 151 0.75 10.76 -5.43
CA GLY A 151 0.33 10.28 -6.75
C GLY A 151 1.40 10.48 -7.82
N MET A 152 1.97 11.68 -7.91
CA MET A 152 3.04 12.00 -8.87
C MET A 152 4.31 11.17 -8.60
N SER A 153 4.74 11.09 -7.36
CA SER A 153 5.94 10.33 -6.98
C SER A 153 5.75 8.82 -7.18
N GLY A 154 4.57 8.29 -6.90
CA GLY A 154 4.24 6.87 -7.07
C GLY A 154 4.23 6.47 -8.54
N GLN A 155 3.58 7.26 -9.42
CA GLN A 155 3.57 6.99 -10.85
C GLN A 155 4.97 7.11 -11.47
N ALA A 156 5.76 8.12 -11.07
CA ALA A 156 7.13 8.25 -11.51
C ALA A 156 7.99 7.04 -11.10
N CYS A 157 7.85 6.56 -9.85
CA CYS A 157 8.53 5.37 -9.37
C CYS A 157 8.17 4.13 -10.19
N SER A 158 6.88 3.88 -10.39
CA SER A 158 6.40 2.74 -11.19
C SER A 158 6.88 2.80 -12.64
N THR A 159 6.94 4.00 -13.25
CA THR A 159 7.45 4.21 -14.61
C THR A 159 8.94 3.88 -14.70
N ILE A 160 9.76 4.33 -13.72
CA ILE A 160 11.19 4.01 -13.68
C ILE A 160 11.40 2.50 -13.49
N CYS A 161 10.71 1.88 -12.54
CA CYS A 161 10.81 0.45 -12.29
C CYS A 161 10.38 -0.37 -13.51
N GLY A 162 9.30 0.05 -14.20
CA GLY A 162 8.80 -0.66 -15.39
C GLY A 162 9.73 -0.60 -16.61
N ASN A 163 10.42 0.53 -16.81
CA ASN A 163 11.18 0.78 -18.03
C ASN A 163 12.72 0.63 -17.89
N SER A 164 13.24 0.72 -16.65
CA SER A 164 14.70 0.65 -16.43
C SER A 164 15.23 -0.77 -16.26
N ILE A 165 14.36 -1.76 -16.04
CA ILE A 165 14.74 -3.11 -15.66
C ILE A 165 14.44 -4.08 -16.81
N ARG A 166 15.29 -5.10 -16.99
CA ARG A 166 15.07 -6.18 -17.95
C ARG A 166 13.78 -6.91 -17.62
N SER A 167 13.09 -7.40 -18.64
CA SER A 167 11.77 -8.07 -18.48
C SER A 167 11.84 -9.26 -17.51
N GLU A 168 12.96 -9.98 -17.51
CA GLU A 168 13.22 -11.15 -16.65
C GLU A 168 13.28 -10.79 -15.16
N ASP A 169 13.85 -9.63 -14.83
CA ASP A 169 14.09 -9.17 -13.45
C ASP A 169 12.98 -8.21 -12.94
N ARG A 170 12.06 -7.79 -13.80
CA ARG A 170 11.11 -6.71 -13.52
C ARG A 170 10.20 -7.01 -12.34
N ALA A 171 9.61 -8.19 -12.27
CA ALA A 171 8.72 -8.59 -11.18
C ALA A 171 9.47 -8.62 -9.84
N THR A 172 10.67 -9.22 -9.83
CA THR A 172 11.52 -9.29 -8.63
C THR A 172 11.95 -7.90 -8.17
N ALA A 173 12.34 -7.03 -9.10
CA ALA A 173 12.79 -5.68 -8.77
C ALA A 173 11.65 -4.77 -8.28
N MET A 174 10.44 -4.89 -8.84
CA MET A 174 9.25 -4.17 -8.36
C MET A 174 8.88 -4.64 -6.95
N SER A 175 8.80 -5.95 -6.72
CA SER A 175 8.54 -6.52 -5.40
C SER A 175 9.60 -6.12 -4.37
N LEU A 176 10.87 -6.12 -4.78
CA LEU A 176 11.97 -5.72 -3.89
C LEU A 176 11.91 -4.21 -3.56
N CYS A 177 11.54 -3.36 -4.52
CA CYS A 177 11.35 -1.93 -4.27
C CYS A 177 10.24 -1.67 -3.24
N GLU A 178 9.12 -2.36 -3.36
CA GLU A 178 8.01 -2.27 -2.39
C GLU A 178 8.39 -2.89 -1.03
N THR A 179 9.07 -4.04 -1.02
CA THR A 179 9.50 -4.71 0.21
C THR A 179 10.58 -3.91 0.95
N LEU A 180 11.54 -3.32 0.24
CA LEU A 180 12.55 -2.43 0.85
C LEU A 180 11.89 -1.17 1.39
N ALA A 181 10.93 -0.59 0.67
CA ALA A 181 10.21 0.59 1.12
C ALA A 181 9.36 0.30 2.38
N ALA A 182 8.66 -0.84 2.41
CA ALA A 182 7.83 -1.25 3.54
C ALA A 182 8.60 -1.97 4.66
N GLY A 183 9.87 -2.35 4.41
CA GLY A 183 10.66 -3.24 5.26
C GLY A 183 11.02 -2.69 6.64
N VAL A 184 12.16 -3.11 7.18
CA VAL A 184 12.59 -2.80 8.56
C VAL A 184 12.53 -1.30 8.89
N LEU A 185 12.93 -0.44 7.95
CA LEU A 185 12.84 1.02 8.13
C LEU A 185 11.39 1.49 8.27
N GLY A 186 10.47 0.96 7.47
CA GLY A 186 9.04 1.27 7.56
C GLY A 186 8.38 0.83 8.87
N MET A 187 8.85 -0.27 9.46
CA MET A 187 8.40 -0.75 10.78
C MET A 187 8.97 0.05 11.95
N LEU A 188 10.23 0.48 11.86
CA LEU A 188 10.88 1.25 12.93
C LEU A 188 10.39 2.70 12.96
N ALA A 189 9.94 3.24 11.84
CA ALA A 189 9.52 4.62 11.72
C ALA A 189 8.38 5.02 12.69
N PRO A 190 7.27 4.27 12.82
CA PRO A 190 6.21 4.61 13.78
C PRO A 190 6.68 4.62 15.23
N LEU A 191 7.63 3.74 15.58
CA LEU A 191 8.22 3.69 16.92
C LEU A 191 9.13 4.89 17.18
N ALA A 192 9.92 5.28 16.19
CA ALA A 192 10.70 6.53 16.26
C ALA A 192 9.78 7.75 16.38
N GLY A 193 8.66 7.77 15.65
CA GLY A 193 7.63 8.79 15.79
C GLY A 193 7.04 8.82 17.21
N ALA A 194 6.70 7.67 17.77
CA ALA A 194 6.19 7.57 19.15
C ALA A 194 7.17 8.11 20.20
N ALA A 195 8.45 7.74 20.08
CA ALA A 195 9.49 8.23 20.96
C ALA A 195 9.66 9.76 20.88
N LEU A 196 9.56 10.35 19.68
CA LEU A 196 9.60 11.78 19.48
C LEU A 196 8.38 12.47 20.09
N VAL A 197 7.17 11.98 19.83
CA VAL A 197 5.93 12.55 20.39
C VAL A 197 5.96 12.52 21.92
N ALA A 198 6.36 11.37 22.51
CA ALA A 198 6.50 11.24 23.96
C ALA A 198 7.48 12.29 24.53
N ARG A 199 8.59 12.58 23.84
CA ARG A 199 9.60 13.55 24.28
C ARG A 199 9.12 15.00 24.20
N PHE A 200 8.21 15.32 23.27
CA PHE A 200 7.74 16.68 23.02
C PHE A 200 6.35 16.97 23.63
N GLY A 201 5.89 16.16 24.58
CA GLY A 201 4.67 16.46 25.36
C GLY A 201 3.45 15.61 25.00
N GLY A 202 3.67 14.42 24.42
CA GLY A 202 2.62 13.44 24.16
C GLY A 202 1.75 13.76 22.96
N VAL A 203 0.59 13.09 22.88
CA VAL A 203 -0.38 13.24 21.78
C VAL A 203 -1.13 14.56 21.94
N SER A 204 -0.53 15.61 21.42
CA SER A 204 -1.06 16.98 21.37
C SER A 204 -0.59 17.67 20.09
N ALA A 205 -1.24 18.75 19.68
CA ALA A 205 -0.81 19.51 18.51
C ALA A 205 0.66 19.95 18.61
N GLY A 206 1.11 20.39 19.81
CA GLY A 206 2.50 20.78 20.07
C GLY A 206 3.49 19.62 20.02
N GLY A 207 3.12 18.46 20.59
CA GLY A 207 3.97 17.27 20.64
C GLY A 207 4.14 16.58 19.28
N ILE A 208 3.13 16.68 18.39
CA ILE A 208 3.16 16.07 17.07
C ILE A 208 3.91 16.93 16.04
N ARG A 209 3.87 18.26 16.15
CA ARG A 209 4.50 19.19 15.18
C ARG A 209 5.96 18.88 14.83
N PRO A 210 6.84 18.53 15.77
CA PRO A 210 8.24 18.21 15.46
C PRO A 210 8.41 17.10 14.43
N LEU A 211 7.47 16.13 14.37
CA LEU A 211 7.52 15.05 13.38
C LEU A 211 7.41 15.58 11.95
N PHE A 212 6.58 16.60 11.73
CA PHE A 212 6.43 17.20 10.41
C PHE A 212 7.70 17.93 9.96
N PHE A 213 8.44 18.56 10.88
CA PHE A 213 9.74 19.16 10.56
C PHE A 213 10.79 18.09 10.20
N VAL A 214 10.81 16.96 10.91
CA VAL A 214 11.68 15.83 10.58
C VAL A 214 11.32 15.26 9.18
N ALA A 215 10.03 15.07 8.92
CA ALA A 215 9.54 14.60 7.63
C ALA A 215 9.86 15.61 6.50
N LEU A 216 9.74 16.91 6.75
CA LEU A 216 10.12 17.97 5.81
C LEU A 216 11.61 17.91 5.49
N ALA A 217 12.48 17.90 6.52
CA ALA A 217 13.93 17.85 6.32
C ALA A 217 14.36 16.62 5.53
N GLY A 218 13.83 15.45 5.86
CA GLY A 218 14.06 14.22 5.13
C GLY A 218 13.54 14.28 3.69
N THR A 219 12.38 14.89 3.46
CA THR A 219 11.81 15.04 2.11
C THR A 219 12.65 16.00 1.27
N ILE A 220 13.16 17.09 1.84
CA ILE A 220 14.12 17.97 1.16
C ILE A 220 15.40 17.18 0.81
N GLY A 221 15.90 16.34 1.71
CA GLY A 221 17.03 15.45 1.42
C GLY A 221 16.75 14.51 0.23
N THR A 222 15.55 13.92 0.16
CA THR A 222 15.16 13.08 -0.99
C THR A 222 15.00 13.90 -2.27
N PHE A 223 14.55 15.15 -2.19
CA PHE A 223 14.49 16.05 -3.35
C PHE A 223 15.88 16.31 -3.91
N VAL A 224 16.82 16.69 -3.05
CA VAL A 224 18.23 16.94 -3.41
C VAL A 224 18.84 15.67 -4.02
N MET A 225 18.60 14.51 -3.40
CA MET A 225 19.09 13.23 -3.89
C MET A 225 18.59 12.94 -5.33
N ILE A 226 17.29 13.10 -5.59
CA ILE A 226 16.71 12.88 -6.93
C ILE A 226 17.22 13.93 -7.92
N TYR A 227 17.36 15.17 -7.49
CA TYR A 227 17.87 16.25 -8.33
C TYR A 227 19.28 15.97 -8.87
N PHE A 228 20.17 15.45 -8.05
CA PHE A 228 21.57 15.19 -8.47
C PHE A 228 21.79 13.78 -9.03
N LEU A 229 21.06 12.77 -8.56
CA LEU A 229 21.39 11.37 -8.88
C LEU A 229 20.49 10.76 -9.96
N LEU A 230 19.30 11.30 -10.23
CA LEU A 230 18.39 10.75 -11.24
C LEU A 230 18.55 11.50 -12.57
N PRO A 231 19.02 10.83 -13.66
CA PRO A 231 19.06 11.43 -14.99
C PRO A 231 17.63 11.64 -15.53
N ASN A 232 17.47 12.59 -16.43
CA ASN A 232 16.18 12.80 -17.09
C ASN A 232 16.01 11.79 -18.24
N CYS A 233 15.22 10.75 -17.99
CA CYS A 233 14.92 9.72 -18.99
C CYS A 233 13.54 9.96 -19.59
N ARG A 234 13.46 9.86 -20.91
CA ARG A 234 12.22 9.77 -21.68
C ARG A 234 12.27 8.43 -22.40
N TRP A 235 11.26 7.57 -22.17
CA TRP A 235 11.21 6.26 -22.79
C TRP A 235 10.20 6.15 -23.93
N THR A 236 9.47 7.22 -24.22
CA THR A 236 8.50 7.27 -25.31
C THR A 236 8.98 8.26 -26.38
N ASP A 237 9.40 7.74 -27.53
CA ASP A 237 9.47 8.50 -28.75
C ASP A 237 8.04 8.71 -29.26
N GLY A 238 7.38 9.78 -28.80
CA GLY A 238 6.21 10.33 -29.48
C GLY A 238 4.99 9.42 -29.64
N ALA A 239 4.82 8.36 -28.85
CA ALA A 239 3.60 7.57 -28.90
C ALA A 239 2.41 8.44 -28.53
N SER A 240 1.57 8.75 -29.50
CA SER A 240 0.38 9.57 -29.45
C SER A 240 -0.56 9.10 -28.35
N GLY A 241 -0.38 9.65 -27.15
CA GLY A 241 -1.40 9.56 -26.10
C GLY A 241 -2.70 10.13 -26.64
N SER A 242 -3.72 9.32 -26.76
CA SER A 242 -5.04 9.70 -27.26
C SER A 242 -5.50 11.01 -26.62
N ARG A 243 -5.89 11.97 -27.44
CA ARG A 243 -6.41 13.28 -27.00
C ARG A 243 -7.82 13.18 -26.35
N HIS A 244 -8.44 12.00 -26.31
CA HIS A 244 -9.82 11.81 -25.92
C HIS A 244 -9.99 10.82 -24.76
N LEU A 245 -9.45 11.19 -23.58
CA LEU A 245 -9.56 10.39 -22.34
C LEU A 245 -11.00 9.93 -22.03
N LEU A 246 -11.99 10.82 -22.21
CA LEU A 246 -13.41 10.50 -21.93
C LEU A 246 -14.04 9.57 -22.98
N ARG A 247 -13.63 9.66 -24.24
CA ARG A 247 -14.10 8.78 -25.31
C ARG A 247 -13.52 7.36 -25.16
N ASP A 248 -12.27 7.29 -24.75
CA ASP A 248 -11.59 6.04 -24.45
C ASP A 248 -12.16 5.35 -23.20
N LEU A 249 -12.58 6.13 -22.18
CA LEU A 249 -13.27 5.65 -21.00
C LEU A 249 -14.57 4.91 -21.38
N SER A 250 -15.40 5.53 -22.22
CA SER A 250 -16.68 4.94 -22.64
C SER A 250 -16.48 3.68 -23.49
N SER A 251 -15.43 3.61 -24.31
CA SER A 251 -15.13 2.43 -25.15
C SER A 251 -14.66 1.24 -24.33
N VAL A 252 -13.82 1.47 -23.32
CA VAL A 252 -13.33 0.41 -22.42
C VAL A 252 -14.46 -0.15 -21.55
N LEU A 253 -15.34 0.71 -21.04
CA LEU A 253 -16.49 0.28 -20.23
C LEU A 253 -17.59 -0.42 -21.06
N ARG A 254 -17.79 -0.02 -22.32
CA ARG A 254 -18.79 -0.62 -23.21
C ARG A 254 -18.37 -1.97 -23.80
N SER A 255 -17.06 -2.20 -23.96
CA SER A 255 -16.56 -3.37 -24.69
C SER A 255 -16.68 -4.69 -23.91
N ARG A 256 -16.81 -4.68 -22.57
CA ARG A 256 -16.96 -5.89 -21.75
C ARG A 256 -17.73 -5.62 -20.45
N GLU A 257 -18.92 -6.15 -20.33
CA GLU A 257 -19.76 -6.08 -19.12
C GLU A 257 -19.04 -6.54 -17.83
N LYS A 258 -18.18 -7.56 -17.93
CA LYS A 258 -17.37 -8.09 -16.83
C LYS A 258 -16.39 -7.05 -16.27
N LEU A 259 -15.87 -6.16 -17.13
CA LEU A 259 -14.90 -5.15 -16.73
C LEU A 259 -15.55 -4.02 -15.89
N GLY A 260 -16.77 -3.62 -16.25
CA GLY A 260 -17.54 -2.66 -15.47
C GLY A 260 -17.91 -3.19 -14.07
N ARG A 261 -18.34 -4.45 -13.98
CA ARG A 261 -18.59 -5.11 -12.69
C ARG A 261 -17.33 -5.18 -11.83
N TRP A 262 -16.19 -5.54 -12.43
CA TRP A 262 -14.93 -5.58 -11.71
C TRP A 262 -14.52 -4.22 -11.19
N LEU A 263 -14.72 -3.15 -11.96
CA LEU A 263 -14.43 -1.78 -11.53
C LEU A 263 -15.24 -1.39 -10.27
N VAL A 264 -16.51 -1.79 -10.20
CA VAL A 264 -17.35 -1.55 -9.01
C VAL A 264 -16.84 -2.33 -7.81
N ILE A 265 -16.53 -3.63 -7.97
CA ILE A 265 -15.99 -4.48 -6.89
C ILE A 265 -14.68 -3.92 -6.35
N ASP A 266 -13.81 -3.49 -7.25
CA ASP A 266 -12.50 -2.94 -6.95
C ASP A 266 -12.61 -1.56 -6.26
N ALA A 267 -13.49 -0.69 -6.73
CA ALA A 267 -13.74 0.61 -6.11
C ALA A 267 -14.33 0.46 -4.69
N ILE A 268 -15.31 -0.43 -4.49
CA ILE A 268 -15.88 -0.72 -3.17
C ILE A 268 -14.80 -1.28 -2.23
N GLY A 269 -13.88 -2.09 -2.75
CA GLY A 269 -12.74 -2.59 -1.99
C GLY A 269 -11.80 -1.51 -1.46
N PHE A 270 -11.94 -0.28 -1.89
CA PHE A 270 -11.19 0.87 -1.38
C PHE A 270 -11.96 1.70 -0.32
N LEU A 271 -13.17 1.32 0.05
CA LEU A 271 -13.92 1.95 1.15
C LEU A 271 -13.10 2.04 2.46
N PRO A 272 -12.36 0.99 2.90
CA PRO A 272 -11.55 1.08 4.10
C PRO A 272 -10.49 2.18 4.05
N MET A 273 -9.99 2.55 2.86
CA MET A 273 -9.06 3.68 2.69
C MET A 273 -9.66 5.02 3.11
N GLY A 274 -10.96 5.22 2.87
CA GLY A 274 -11.66 6.44 3.27
C GLY A 274 -12.26 6.38 4.67
N MET A 275 -12.80 5.22 5.09
CA MET A 275 -13.56 5.10 6.33
C MET A 275 -12.75 4.52 7.49
N VAL A 276 -11.88 3.53 7.25
CA VAL A 276 -11.16 2.85 8.34
C VAL A 276 -9.84 3.54 8.63
N ILE A 277 -9.00 3.73 7.62
CA ILE A 277 -7.63 4.21 7.82
C ILE A 277 -7.58 5.59 8.49
N PRO A 278 -8.36 6.61 8.07
CA PRO A 278 -8.32 7.92 8.72
C PRO A 278 -8.92 7.95 10.13
N PHE A 279 -9.83 7.03 10.44
CA PHE A 279 -10.58 7.05 11.69
C PHE A 279 -10.10 6.06 12.74
N ALA A 280 -9.28 5.05 12.36
CA ALA A 280 -8.79 4.03 13.29
C ALA A 280 -7.89 4.61 14.41
N GLN A 281 -7.01 5.56 14.07
CA GLN A 281 -6.11 6.18 15.06
C GLN A 281 -6.85 7.12 16.03
N PRO A 282 -7.74 8.03 15.57
CA PRO A 282 -8.61 8.79 16.46
C PRO A 282 -9.47 7.89 17.35
N PHE A 283 -10.06 6.81 16.81
CA PHE A 283 -10.83 5.88 17.62
C PHE A 283 -9.99 5.23 18.73
N ALA A 284 -8.78 4.79 18.39
CA ALA A 284 -7.88 4.19 19.36
C ALA A 284 -7.46 5.21 20.44
N HIS A 285 -7.25 6.48 20.06
CA HIS A 285 -6.85 7.54 20.99
C HIS A 285 -8.03 8.02 21.85
N ASP A 286 -9.08 8.54 21.22
CA ASP A 286 -10.17 9.24 21.90
C ASP A 286 -11.14 8.31 22.62
N VAL A 287 -11.39 7.11 22.06
CA VAL A 287 -12.37 6.15 22.61
C VAL A 287 -11.72 5.09 23.48
N LYS A 288 -10.50 4.64 23.12
CA LYS A 288 -9.79 3.57 23.84
C LYS A 288 -8.63 4.05 24.70
N GLY A 289 -8.30 5.33 24.67
CA GLY A 289 -7.23 5.89 25.49
C GLY A 289 -5.82 5.44 25.08
N ALA A 290 -5.61 5.12 23.78
CA ALA A 290 -4.31 4.70 23.27
C ALA A 290 -3.30 5.84 23.35
N ASN A 291 -2.13 5.59 23.93
CA ASN A 291 -1.03 6.52 23.97
C ASN A 291 -0.23 6.49 22.65
N GLU A 292 0.77 7.38 22.54
CA GLU A 292 1.63 7.52 21.36
C GLU A 292 2.31 6.22 20.94
N LEU A 293 2.74 5.39 21.90
CA LEU A 293 3.39 4.11 21.61
C LEU A 293 2.41 3.11 20.98
N ILE A 294 1.19 3.03 21.51
CA ILE A 294 0.16 2.11 20.98
C ILE A 294 -0.23 2.52 19.58
N LEU A 295 -0.42 3.82 19.31
CA LEU A 295 -0.70 4.35 17.98
C LEU A 295 0.42 3.99 16.99
N GLY A 296 1.68 4.14 17.40
CA GLY A 296 2.84 3.73 16.63
C GLY A 296 2.88 2.23 16.37
N LEU A 297 2.63 1.41 17.39
CA LEU A 297 2.59 -0.04 17.27
C LEU A 297 1.48 -0.54 16.35
N MET A 298 0.31 0.10 16.32
CA MET A 298 -0.78 -0.25 15.39
C MET A 298 -0.35 -0.08 13.93
N ILE A 299 0.35 1.01 13.59
CA ILE A 299 0.85 1.24 12.22
C ILE A 299 2.03 0.31 11.90
N ALA A 300 2.92 0.05 12.85
CA ALA A 300 3.99 -0.92 12.67
C ALA A 300 3.43 -2.34 12.42
N ALA A 301 2.41 -2.72 13.18
CA ALA A 301 1.70 -3.99 13.02
C ALA A 301 0.97 -4.10 11.67
N PHE A 302 0.33 -3.00 11.22
CA PHE A 302 -0.28 -2.91 9.89
C PHE A 302 0.74 -3.17 8.78
N ALA A 303 1.95 -2.59 8.88
CA ALA A 303 3.00 -2.77 7.89
C ALA A 303 3.63 -4.18 7.94
N LEU A 304 3.64 -4.83 9.11
CA LEU A 304 4.24 -6.15 9.33
C LEU A 304 3.50 -7.25 8.56
N THR A 305 2.18 -7.20 8.50
CA THR A 305 1.35 -8.24 7.88
C THR A 305 1.66 -8.43 6.38
N PRO A 306 1.61 -7.41 5.52
CA PRO A 306 1.97 -7.60 4.12
C PRO A 306 3.47 -7.89 3.93
N LEU A 307 4.34 -7.44 4.83
CA LEU A 307 5.77 -7.74 4.78
C LEU A 307 6.05 -9.24 4.97
N ILE A 308 5.41 -9.88 5.97
CA ILE A 308 5.62 -11.29 6.26
C ILE A 308 4.76 -12.19 5.39
N LEU A 309 3.47 -11.86 5.25
CA LEU A 309 2.48 -12.73 4.64
C LEU A 309 2.21 -12.42 3.17
N GLY A 310 2.65 -11.27 2.65
CA GLY A 310 2.37 -10.85 1.27
C GLY A 310 2.91 -11.85 0.24
N ILE A 311 4.17 -12.27 0.35
CA ILE A 311 4.76 -13.23 -0.58
C ILE A 311 4.15 -14.64 -0.44
N PRO A 312 4.01 -15.24 0.77
CA PRO A 312 3.34 -16.53 0.94
C PRO A 312 1.91 -16.54 0.39
N ILE A 313 1.10 -15.53 0.74
CA ILE A 313 -0.29 -15.45 0.28
C ILE A 313 -0.36 -15.20 -1.23
N GLY A 314 0.52 -14.38 -1.79
CA GLY A 314 0.62 -14.19 -3.25
C GLY A 314 0.87 -15.51 -3.99
N ARG A 315 1.82 -16.32 -3.51
CA ARG A 315 2.10 -17.65 -4.09
C ARG A 315 0.92 -18.61 -3.95
N ILE A 316 0.18 -18.52 -2.85
CA ILE A 316 -1.05 -19.29 -2.66
C ILE A 316 -2.10 -18.82 -3.68
N ALA A 317 -2.28 -17.52 -3.87
CA ALA A 317 -3.21 -16.94 -4.83
C ALA A 317 -2.92 -17.40 -6.28
N ASP A 318 -1.65 -17.48 -6.64
CA ASP A 318 -1.22 -17.97 -7.96
C ASP A 318 -1.45 -19.49 -8.15
N ARG A 319 -1.59 -20.27 -7.06
CA ARG A 319 -1.82 -21.73 -7.13
C ARG A 319 -3.28 -22.14 -7.04
N ILE A 320 -4.02 -21.56 -6.07
CA ILE A 320 -5.40 -21.98 -5.77
C ILE A 320 -6.47 -21.07 -6.38
N GLY A 321 -6.04 -19.92 -6.92
CA GLY A 321 -6.92 -18.89 -7.47
C GLY A 321 -7.01 -17.64 -6.60
N ARG A 322 -7.06 -16.49 -7.26
CA ARG A 322 -7.05 -15.18 -6.59
C ARG A 322 -8.36 -14.89 -5.88
N LYS A 323 -9.47 -15.26 -6.48
CA LYS A 323 -10.81 -15.11 -5.90
C LYS A 323 -10.94 -15.86 -4.56
N ARG A 324 -10.39 -17.08 -4.46
CA ARG A 324 -10.41 -17.87 -3.22
C ARG A 324 -9.63 -17.18 -2.11
N VAL A 325 -8.50 -16.57 -2.43
CA VAL A 325 -7.70 -15.82 -1.45
C VAL A 325 -8.44 -14.57 -0.99
N LEU A 326 -9.14 -13.87 -1.87
CA LEU A 326 -9.96 -12.71 -1.49
C LEU A 326 -11.07 -13.07 -0.51
N TYR A 327 -11.69 -14.26 -0.62
CA TYR A 327 -12.70 -14.73 0.33
C TYR A 327 -12.18 -14.92 1.76
N VAL A 328 -10.88 -15.08 1.93
CA VAL A 328 -10.24 -15.20 3.25
C VAL A 328 -9.70 -13.85 3.72
N THR A 329 -9.01 -13.12 2.85
CA THR A 329 -8.30 -11.89 3.24
C THR A 329 -9.24 -10.72 3.49
N ILE A 330 -10.39 -10.64 2.78
CA ILE A 330 -11.39 -9.59 3.03
C ILE A 330 -12.03 -9.74 4.42
N PRO A 331 -12.60 -10.90 4.84
CA PRO A 331 -13.12 -11.06 6.19
C PRO A 331 -12.07 -10.85 7.30
N LEU A 332 -10.80 -11.20 7.07
CA LEU A 332 -9.73 -10.91 8.02
C LEU A 332 -9.52 -9.40 8.20
N SER A 333 -9.69 -8.60 7.14
CA SER A 333 -9.66 -7.15 7.27
C SER A 333 -10.87 -6.59 8.02
N TRP A 334 -12.05 -7.22 7.95
CA TRP A 334 -13.22 -6.82 8.76
C TRP A 334 -13.02 -7.13 10.24
N LEU A 335 -12.37 -8.25 10.56
CA LEU A 335 -12.01 -8.59 11.93
C LEU A 335 -11.12 -7.52 12.57
N SER A 336 -10.32 -6.76 11.78
CA SER A 336 -9.62 -5.59 12.29
C SER A 336 -10.57 -4.56 12.89
N SER A 337 -11.63 -4.22 12.18
CA SER A 337 -12.64 -3.25 12.65
C SER A 337 -13.39 -3.77 13.88
N VAL A 338 -13.74 -5.05 13.89
CA VAL A 338 -14.36 -5.69 15.06
C VAL A 338 -13.41 -5.70 16.26
N ALA A 339 -12.16 -6.08 16.07
CA ALA A 339 -11.14 -6.07 17.12
C ALA A 339 -10.90 -4.67 17.66
N LEU A 340 -10.89 -3.64 16.81
CA LEU A 340 -10.75 -2.24 17.19
C LEU A 340 -11.93 -1.79 18.09
N ILE A 341 -13.17 -2.07 17.69
CA ILE A 341 -14.37 -1.69 18.43
C ILE A 341 -14.41 -2.40 19.79
N LEU A 342 -14.15 -3.72 19.82
CA LEU A 342 -14.27 -4.55 21.01
C LEU A 342 -13.01 -4.56 21.89
N ALA A 343 -11.94 -3.86 21.48
CA ALA A 343 -10.64 -3.90 22.17
C ALA A 343 -10.76 -3.64 23.69
N PRO A 344 -10.47 -4.64 24.55
CA PRO A 344 -10.46 -4.46 26.00
C PRO A 344 -9.11 -3.96 26.51
N ASN A 345 -8.07 -4.05 25.73
CA ASN A 345 -6.70 -3.68 26.09
C ASN A 345 -5.85 -3.30 24.88
N SER A 346 -4.68 -2.74 25.14
CA SER A 346 -3.73 -2.27 24.13
C SER A 346 -3.24 -3.39 23.19
N GLY A 347 -3.14 -4.62 23.65
CA GLY A 347 -2.72 -5.76 22.82
C GLY A 347 -3.71 -6.03 21.70
N VAL A 348 -5.02 -5.93 21.96
CA VAL A 348 -6.06 -6.11 20.92
C VAL A 348 -6.09 -4.92 19.96
N LEU A 349 -5.76 -3.70 20.40
CA LEU A 349 -5.57 -2.55 19.51
C LEU A 349 -4.42 -2.80 18.52
N VAL A 350 -3.28 -3.31 18.99
CA VAL A 350 -2.16 -3.66 18.10
C VAL A 350 -2.55 -4.82 17.17
N LEU A 351 -3.27 -5.83 17.67
CA LEU A 351 -3.81 -6.93 16.86
C LEU A 351 -4.74 -6.40 15.75
N SER A 352 -5.55 -5.39 16.03
CA SER A 352 -6.37 -4.76 14.98
C SER A 352 -5.53 -4.20 13.85
N GLY A 353 -4.34 -3.64 14.15
CA GLY A 353 -3.37 -3.21 13.16
C GLY A 353 -2.86 -4.37 12.30
N VAL A 354 -2.48 -5.52 12.91
CA VAL A 354 -2.09 -6.74 12.18
C VAL A 354 -3.18 -7.16 11.21
N LEU A 355 -4.42 -7.23 11.70
CA LEU A 355 -5.57 -7.64 10.88
C LEU A 355 -5.87 -6.65 9.76
N LEU A 356 -5.70 -5.35 10.00
CA LEU A 356 -5.88 -4.33 8.96
C LEU A 356 -4.88 -4.49 7.80
N GLY A 357 -3.70 -5.05 8.07
CA GLY A 357 -2.71 -5.34 7.03
C GLY A 357 -3.21 -6.29 5.93
N PHE A 358 -4.22 -7.13 6.21
CA PHE A 358 -4.86 -7.96 5.18
C PHE A 358 -5.63 -7.13 4.14
N PHE A 359 -6.04 -5.91 4.46
CA PHE A 359 -6.56 -4.97 3.46
C PHE A 359 -5.55 -4.72 2.34
N THR A 360 -4.26 -4.51 2.67
CA THR A 360 -3.21 -4.31 1.67
C THR A 360 -3.02 -5.56 0.79
N ILE A 361 -3.01 -6.76 1.41
CA ILE A 361 -2.89 -8.03 0.67
C ILE A 361 -4.10 -8.22 -0.25
N SER A 362 -5.31 -7.93 0.22
CA SER A 362 -6.54 -7.98 -0.58
C SER A 362 -6.49 -7.02 -1.76
N ALA A 363 -6.01 -5.78 -1.55
CA ALA A 363 -5.91 -4.77 -2.59
C ALA A 363 -4.91 -5.18 -3.70
N VAL A 364 -3.76 -5.76 -3.32
CA VAL A 364 -2.77 -6.29 -4.27
C VAL A 364 -3.34 -7.47 -5.05
N THR A 365 -4.00 -8.42 -4.38
CA THR A 365 -4.62 -9.59 -5.02
C THR A 365 -5.74 -9.19 -5.98
N ALA A 366 -6.60 -8.23 -5.58
CA ALA A 366 -7.63 -7.68 -6.44
C ALA A 366 -7.04 -6.93 -7.65
N GLY A 367 -5.98 -6.15 -7.44
CA GLY A 367 -5.26 -5.49 -8.52
C GLY A 367 -4.77 -6.47 -9.56
N ALA A 368 -4.21 -7.59 -9.13
CA ALA A 368 -3.73 -8.66 -10.02
C ALA A 368 -4.87 -9.29 -10.85
N MET A 369 -6.06 -9.54 -10.26
CA MET A 369 -7.24 -9.96 -11.05
C MET A 369 -7.64 -8.92 -12.10
N GLY A 370 -7.57 -7.63 -11.76
CA GLY A 370 -7.85 -6.55 -12.71
C GLY A 370 -6.91 -6.57 -13.93
N TYR A 371 -5.64 -6.86 -13.72
CA TYR A 371 -4.66 -6.98 -14.81
C TYR A 371 -4.93 -8.16 -15.76
N GLU A 372 -5.48 -9.26 -15.27
CA GLU A 372 -5.82 -10.43 -16.10
C GLU A 372 -7.09 -10.21 -16.93
N LEU A 373 -7.99 -9.36 -16.49
CA LEU A 373 -9.23 -9.04 -17.20
C LEU A 373 -9.02 -8.06 -18.36
N VAL A 374 -7.89 -7.34 -18.39
CA VAL A 374 -7.64 -6.25 -19.33
C VAL A 374 -6.56 -6.62 -20.35
N PRO A 375 -6.80 -6.45 -21.68
CA PRO A 375 -5.77 -6.64 -22.69
C PRO A 375 -4.56 -5.72 -22.43
N LYS A 376 -3.35 -6.23 -22.68
CA LYS A 376 -2.08 -5.51 -22.45
C LYS A 376 -2.05 -4.12 -23.10
N ALA A 377 -2.66 -3.96 -24.28
CA ALA A 377 -2.75 -2.69 -25.02
C ALA A 377 -3.56 -1.59 -24.30
N HIS A 378 -4.45 -1.96 -23.36
CA HIS A 378 -5.32 -1.01 -22.65
C HIS A 378 -4.98 -0.87 -21.17
N MET A 379 -3.90 -1.52 -20.70
CA MET A 379 -3.52 -1.60 -19.29
C MET A 379 -3.30 -0.22 -18.64
N GLY A 380 -2.58 0.68 -19.30
CA GLY A 380 -2.31 2.02 -18.77
C GLY A 380 -3.59 2.86 -18.59
N ARG A 381 -4.52 2.75 -19.54
CA ARG A 381 -5.83 3.43 -19.46
C ARG A 381 -6.68 2.86 -18.34
N TRP A 382 -6.70 1.54 -18.21
CA TRP A 382 -7.41 0.85 -17.13
C TRP A 382 -6.94 1.29 -15.76
N LEU A 383 -5.61 1.34 -15.54
CA LEU A 383 -5.03 1.79 -14.29
C LEU A 383 -5.47 3.19 -13.90
N GLY A 384 -5.46 4.12 -14.85
CA GLY A 384 -5.92 5.49 -14.62
C GLY A 384 -7.39 5.56 -14.22
N ILE A 385 -8.24 4.78 -14.90
CA ILE A 385 -9.68 4.69 -14.63
C ILE A 385 -9.92 4.06 -13.24
N ALA A 386 -9.27 2.96 -12.94
CA ALA A 386 -9.40 2.27 -11.66
C ALA A 386 -8.98 3.17 -10.48
N VAL A 387 -7.85 3.87 -10.60
CA VAL A 387 -7.40 4.81 -9.57
C VAL A 387 -8.39 5.97 -9.41
N PHE A 388 -8.93 6.52 -10.50
CA PHE A 388 -9.93 7.58 -10.44
C PHE A 388 -11.15 7.15 -9.62
N PHE A 389 -11.78 6.02 -9.95
CA PHE A 389 -12.97 5.55 -9.25
C PHE A 389 -12.69 5.13 -7.80
N ARG A 390 -11.56 4.46 -7.55
CA ARG A 390 -11.10 4.10 -6.19
C ARG A 390 -10.98 5.34 -5.30
N MET A 391 -10.29 6.38 -5.78
CA MET A 391 -10.05 7.59 -5.01
C MET A 391 -11.32 8.42 -4.81
N LEU A 392 -12.19 8.48 -5.83
CA LEU A 392 -13.45 9.21 -5.73
C LEU A 392 -14.40 8.54 -4.73
N LEU A 393 -14.49 7.20 -4.77
CA LEU A 393 -15.32 6.46 -3.82
C LEU A 393 -14.73 6.53 -2.39
N ALA A 394 -13.42 6.43 -2.24
CA ALA A 394 -12.76 6.61 -0.95
C ALA A 394 -12.96 8.03 -0.40
N ALA A 395 -12.95 9.05 -1.26
CA ALA A 395 -13.26 10.43 -0.88
C ALA A 395 -14.70 10.58 -0.35
N ALA A 396 -15.67 10.06 -1.09
CA ALA A 396 -17.08 10.05 -0.64
C ALA A 396 -17.24 9.28 0.68
N ALA A 397 -16.57 8.14 0.80
CA ALA A 397 -16.55 7.31 2.00
C ALA A 397 -15.96 8.05 3.21
N ALA A 398 -14.87 8.82 3.03
CA ALA A 398 -14.27 9.60 4.11
C ALA A 398 -15.22 10.69 4.64
N SER A 399 -15.92 11.41 3.75
CA SER A 399 -16.94 12.39 4.16
C SER A 399 -18.08 11.72 4.90
N LEU A 400 -18.61 10.60 4.37
CA LEU A 400 -19.68 9.84 5.00
C LEU A 400 -19.26 9.31 6.38
N ALA A 401 -18.02 8.82 6.52
CA ALA A 401 -17.49 8.34 7.79
C ALA A 401 -17.49 9.41 8.88
N GLY A 402 -17.08 10.63 8.53
CA GLY A 402 -17.09 11.73 9.47
C GLY A 402 -18.51 12.07 9.96
N VAL A 403 -19.48 12.10 9.05
CA VAL A 403 -20.90 12.35 9.40
C VAL A 403 -21.45 11.23 10.29
N ILE A 404 -21.17 9.96 9.95
CA ILE A 404 -21.58 8.80 10.77
C ILE A 404 -20.97 8.89 12.17
N TRP A 405 -19.70 9.26 12.27
CA TRP A 405 -19.03 9.41 13.55
C TRP A 405 -19.70 10.43 14.46
N ASP A 406 -20.00 11.64 13.94
CA ASP A 406 -20.58 12.73 14.72
C ASP A 406 -22.07 12.50 15.05
N GLN A 407 -22.85 11.82 14.18
CA GLN A 407 -24.28 11.65 14.36
C GLN A 407 -24.70 10.33 15.03
N LEU A 408 -24.03 9.23 14.67
CA LEU A 408 -24.38 7.89 15.13
C LEU A 408 -23.39 7.35 16.15
N GLY A 409 -22.15 7.83 16.09
CA GLY A 409 -21.05 7.43 16.98
C GLY A 409 -19.92 6.70 16.28
N PRO A 410 -18.72 6.71 16.92
CA PRO A 410 -17.46 6.26 16.31
C PRO A 410 -17.47 4.81 15.82
N ALA A 411 -18.09 3.88 16.54
CA ALA A 411 -18.14 2.47 16.21
C ALA A 411 -18.90 2.19 14.91
N TYR A 412 -19.93 2.98 14.61
CA TYR A 412 -20.77 2.77 13.43
C TYR A 412 -20.04 3.03 12.11
N VAL A 413 -18.97 3.82 12.11
CA VAL A 413 -18.11 4.01 10.93
C VAL A 413 -17.55 2.66 10.45
N PHE A 414 -17.02 1.88 11.36
CA PHE A 414 -16.39 0.59 11.08
C PHE A 414 -17.43 -0.47 10.73
N LEU A 415 -18.60 -0.48 11.41
CA LEU A 415 -19.70 -1.39 11.11
C LEU A 415 -20.29 -1.11 9.72
N THR A 416 -20.38 0.16 9.32
CA THR A 416 -20.88 0.54 7.99
C THR A 416 -19.99 0.00 6.87
N VAL A 417 -18.67 0.05 7.02
CA VAL A 417 -17.74 -0.54 6.03
C VAL A 417 -17.97 -2.04 5.90
N ILE A 418 -18.05 -2.74 7.03
CA ILE A 418 -18.31 -4.19 7.04
C ILE A 418 -19.65 -4.47 6.34
N GLY A 419 -20.69 -3.73 6.66
CA GLY A 419 -22.01 -3.88 6.05
C GLY A 419 -22.00 -3.66 4.54
N LEU A 420 -21.37 -2.58 4.05
CA LEU A 420 -21.26 -2.29 2.62
C LEU A 420 -20.44 -3.35 1.87
N GLU A 421 -19.32 -3.79 2.43
CA GLU A 421 -18.51 -4.83 1.80
C GLU A 421 -19.23 -6.20 1.82
N LEU A 422 -19.88 -6.55 2.91
CA LEU A 422 -20.63 -7.80 3.05
C LEU A 422 -21.86 -7.85 2.12
N LEU A 423 -22.63 -6.77 2.07
CA LEU A 423 -23.90 -6.73 1.34
C LEU A 423 -23.74 -6.40 -0.15
N ILE A 424 -22.69 -5.71 -0.55
CA ILE A 424 -22.51 -5.27 -1.94
C ILE A 424 -21.27 -5.94 -2.56
N ARG A 425 -20.09 -5.79 -1.95
CA ARG A 425 -18.82 -6.29 -2.52
C ARG A 425 -18.78 -7.80 -2.61
N MET A 426 -19.15 -8.51 -1.54
CA MET A 426 -19.08 -9.97 -1.50
C MET A 426 -20.05 -10.65 -2.48
N PRO A 427 -21.34 -10.27 -2.58
CA PRO A 427 -22.23 -10.82 -3.59
C PRO A 427 -21.77 -10.57 -5.02
N LEU A 428 -21.27 -9.34 -5.32
CA LEU A 428 -20.71 -9.04 -6.63
C LEU A 428 -19.46 -9.88 -6.92
N LEU A 429 -18.59 -10.09 -5.94
CA LEU A 429 -17.40 -10.93 -6.10
C LEU A 429 -17.77 -12.40 -6.34
N ILE A 430 -18.85 -12.90 -5.74
CA ILE A 430 -19.35 -14.26 -5.97
C ILE A 430 -19.73 -14.46 -7.44
N THR A 431 -20.33 -13.47 -8.09
CA THR A 431 -20.77 -13.54 -9.50
C THR A 431 -19.61 -13.48 -10.51
N MET A 432 -18.41 -13.06 -10.08
CA MET A 432 -17.23 -12.99 -10.97
C MET A 432 -16.60 -14.37 -11.18
N PRO A 433 -16.16 -14.73 -12.39
CA PRO A 433 -15.39 -15.93 -12.60
C PRO A 433 -13.99 -15.86 -12.00
N GLU A 434 -13.38 -17.01 -11.72
CA GLU A 434 -11.94 -17.09 -11.40
C GLU A 434 -11.12 -16.70 -12.64
N THR A 435 -10.09 -15.87 -12.46
CA THR A 435 -9.31 -15.32 -13.58
C THR A 435 -8.06 -16.14 -13.92
N LEU A 436 -7.60 -16.98 -12.98
CA LEU A 436 -6.37 -17.76 -13.15
C LEU A 436 -6.33 -18.63 -14.42
N HIS A 437 -7.50 -19.13 -14.88
CA HIS A 437 -7.60 -19.97 -16.07
C HIS A 437 -7.75 -19.19 -17.38
N LEU A 438 -8.00 -17.88 -17.32
CA LEU A 438 -8.19 -17.06 -18.51
C LEU A 438 -6.86 -16.73 -19.22
N THR A 439 -5.75 -16.76 -18.49
CA THR A 439 -4.41 -16.52 -19.03
C THR A 439 -3.85 -17.72 -19.79
N HIS A 440 -4.18 -18.95 -19.40
CA HIS A 440 -3.71 -20.17 -20.10
C HIS A 440 -4.33 -20.39 -21.48
N HIS A 441 -5.55 -19.87 -21.75
CA HIS A 441 -6.16 -19.95 -23.06
C HIS A 441 -5.70 -18.89 -24.05
N ALA A 442 -5.14 -17.76 -23.58
CA ALA A 442 -4.62 -16.69 -24.43
C ALA A 442 -3.16 -16.90 -24.88
N GLU A 443 -2.44 -17.85 -24.28
CA GLU A 443 -1.07 -18.23 -24.70
C GLU A 443 -1.06 -19.49 -25.60
N SER A 444 -2.21 -20.14 -25.79
CA SER A 444 -2.38 -21.32 -26.65
C SER A 444 -3.05 -21.03 -28.01
N GLU A 445 -3.45 -19.79 -28.29
CA GLU A 445 -3.86 -19.25 -29.59
C GLU A 445 -2.79 -18.29 -30.16
#